data_d4a8d6e71cbe2c49e7a485a86b79f6e0
#
_entry.id   d4a8d6e71cbe2c49e7a485a86b79f6e0
#
_cell.length_a   1.000
_cell.length_b   1.000
_cell.length_c   1.000
_cell.angle_alpha   90.00
_cell.angle_beta   90.00
_cell.angle_gamma   90.00
#
_symmetry.space_group_name_H-M   'P 1'
#
loop_
_entity.id
_entity.type
_entity.pdbx_description
1 polymer ?
#
loop_
_entity_poly.entity_id
_entity_poly.type
_entity_poly.pdbx_seq_one_letter_code
_entity_poly.pdbx_strand_id
1 'polypeptide(L)'
;ALSSKLYHCGISYAVPRNTLAKANEKRDWHIYKDFADVLLKKVRPLYVKDKFRLDLDNMVYAFDSSTISLCLKLCPWAKYRKNKGGIKMHTLVDLRGNLPASVYLTSASVNDVKALDDLYIEPSAIYLMDRGYVDFNRLFKLITKKNAFFVTRAKDNMLFEVVSEA
;
A
#
# COMPACT_ATOMS: atom_id res chain seq x y z
N ALA A 1 -30.90 5.56 3.84
CA ALA A 1 -30.62 4.92 2.53
C ALA A 1 -29.73 3.66 2.62
N LEU A 2 -29.15 3.32 3.80
CA LEU A 2 -28.28 2.16 3.97
C LEU A 2 -28.88 1.02 4.80
N SER A 3 -30.04 1.24 5.46
CA SER A 3 -30.65 0.27 6.37
C SER A 3 -31.08 -1.04 5.69
N SER A 4 -31.60 -0.97 4.46
CA SER A 4 -31.98 -2.16 3.69
C SER A 4 -30.79 -3.03 3.31
N LYS A 5 -29.61 -2.43 3.08
CA LYS A 5 -28.38 -3.16 2.75
C LYS A 5 -27.78 -3.85 3.98
N LEU A 6 -27.92 -3.26 5.17
CA LEU A 6 -27.43 -3.83 6.42
C LEU A 6 -28.21 -5.08 6.83
N TYR A 7 -29.48 -5.17 6.49
CA TYR A 7 -30.28 -6.37 6.73
C TYR A 7 -29.70 -7.61 6.05
N HIS A 8 -29.24 -7.47 4.81
CA HIS A 8 -28.57 -8.57 4.09
C HIS A 8 -27.21 -8.97 4.69
N CYS A 9 -26.65 -8.13 5.54
CA CYS A 9 -25.43 -8.43 6.31
C CYS A 9 -25.74 -8.99 7.70
N GLY A 10 -26.99 -9.41 7.97
CA GLY A 10 -27.43 -9.95 9.27
C GLY A 10 -27.67 -8.88 10.35
N ILE A 11 -27.72 -7.60 9.98
CA ILE A 11 -27.97 -6.49 10.90
C ILE A 11 -29.41 -6.03 10.72
N SER A 12 -30.31 -6.55 11.57
CA SER A 12 -31.75 -6.36 11.49
C SER A 12 -32.27 -5.09 12.18
N TYR A 13 -31.41 -4.35 12.88
CA TYR A 13 -31.76 -3.14 13.61
C TYR A 13 -30.69 -2.06 13.47
N ALA A 14 -31.08 -0.82 13.76
CA ALA A 14 -30.14 0.30 13.73
C ALA A 14 -29.14 0.19 14.89
N VAL A 15 -27.85 0.12 14.54
CA VAL A 15 -26.78 0.10 15.55
C VAL A 15 -26.39 1.55 15.88
N PRO A 16 -26.48 1.99 17.15
CA PRO A 16 -26.04 3.30 17.57
C PRO A 16 -24.55 3.52 17.26
N ARG A 17 -24.21 4.74 16.83
CA ARG A 17 -22.83 5.11 16.50
C ARG A 17 -21.84 4.80 17.63
N ASN A 18 -22.24 5.06 18.89
CA ASN A 18 -21.38 4.81 20.04
C ASN A 18 -21.12 3.32 20.27
N THR A 19 -22.09 2.46 20.00
CA THR A 19 -21.93 1.00 20.09
C THR A 19 -20.93 0.51 19.06
N LEU A 20 -21.00 1.02 17.83
CA LEU A 20 -20.08 0.68 16.78
C LEU A 20 -18.65 1.18 17.08
N ALA A 21 -18.52 2.42 17.57
CA ALA A 21 -17.24 2.98 17.98
C ALA A 21 -16.57 2.17 19.10
N LYS A 22 -17.32 1.83 20.15
CA LYS A 22 -16.82 1.00 21.26
C LYS A 22 -16.47 -0.42 20.80
N ALA A 23 -17.21 -0.98 19.86
CA ALA A 23 -16.90 -2.30 19.31
C ALA A 23 -15.56 -2.27 18.54
N ASN A 24 -15.33 -1.26 17.72
CA ASN A 24 -14.07 -1.08 17.00
C ASN A 24 -12.87 -0.82 17.93
N GLU A 25 -13.08 -0.08 19.02
CA GLU A 25 -12.04 0.19 20.02
C GLU A 25 -11.60 -1.06 20.78
N LYS A 26 -12.56 -1.97 21.09
CA LYS A 26 -12.31 -3.17 21.90
C LYS A 26 -11.89 -4.40 21.11
N ARG A 27 -12.26 -4.47 19.83
CA ARG A 27 -11.94 -5.61 18.99
C ARG A 27 -10.50 -5.57 18.54
N ASP A 28 -9.85 -6.73 18.54
CA ASP A 28 -8.51 -6.89 18.02
C ASP A 28 -8.52 -6.62 16.51
N TRP A 29 -7.58 -5.82 16.05
CA TRP A 29 -7.42 -5.47 14.63
C TRP A 29 -7.05 -6.69 13.76
N HIS A 30 -6.49 -7.75 14.36
CA HIS A 30 -6.19 -8.99 13.65
C HIS A 30 -7.42 -9.63 13.01
N ILE A 31 -8.62 -9.44 13.59
CA ILE A 31 -9.87 -9.93 12.99
C ILE A 31 -10.04 -9.39 11.57
N TYR A 32 -9.77 -8.11 11.37
CA TYR A 32 -9.88 -7.46 10.05
C TYR A 32 -8.76 -7.88 9.12
N LYS A 33 -7.54 -8.01 9.65
CA LYS A 33 -6.37 -8.48 8.89
C LYS A 33 -6.57 -9.90 8.40
N ASP A 34 -6.95 -10.82 9.27
CA ASP A 34 -7.14 -12.23 8.94
C ASP A 34 -8.28 -12.41 7.94
N PHE A 35 -9.35 -11.63 8.08
CA PHE A 35 -10.43 -11.62 7.10
C PHE A 35 -9.96 -11.11 5.73
N ALA A 36 -9.19 -10.03 5.68
CA ALA A 36 -8.59 -9.54 4.45
C ALA A 36 -7.68 -10.58 3.80
N ASP A 37 -6.84 -11.25 4.58
CA ASP A 37 -5.95 -12.31 4.10
C ASP A 37 -6.73 -13.51 3.50
N VAL A 38 -7.85 -13.90 4.14
CA VAL A 38 -8.75 -14.95 3.61
C VAL A 38 -9.37 -14.51 2.28
N LEU A 39 -9.83 -13.26 2.19
CA LEU A 39 -10.39 -12.72 0.95
C LEU A 39 -9.35 -12.69 -0.16
N LEU A 40 -8.14 -12.19 0.11
CA LEU A 40 -7.05 -12.12 -0.86
C LEU A 40 -6.65 -13.52 -1.37
N LYS A 41 -6.56 -14.51 -0.48
CA LYS A 41 -6.30 -15.90 -0.87
C LYS A 41 -7.36 -16.47 -1.82
N LYS A 42 -8.63 -16.11 -1.62
CA LYS A 42 -9.74 -16.55 -2.48
C LYS A 42 -9.77 -15.81 -3.81
N VAL A 43 -9.45 -14.53 -3.82
CA VAL A 43 -9.59 -13.65 -4.98
C VAL A 43 -8.38 -13.76 -5.92
N ARG A 44 -7.15 -13.85 -5.40
CA ARG A 44 -5.93 -13.93 -6.22
C ARG A 44 -5.99 -14.97 -7.34
N PRO A 45 -6.44 -16.22 -7.14
CA PRO A 45 -6.52 -17.21 -8.21
C PRO A 45 -7.43 -16.80 -9.36
N LEU A 46 -8.43 -15.96 -9.11
CA LEU A 46 -9.37 -15.50 -10.13
C LEU A 46 -8.71 -14.54 -11.15
N TYR A 47 -7.67 -13.83 -10.69
CA TYR A 47 -6.96 -12.81 -11.49
C TYR A 47 -5.60 -13.27 -12.04
N VAL A 48 -5.18 -14.51 -11.74
CA VAL A 48 -3.88 -15.04 -12.23
C VAL A 48 -3.79 -15.02 -13.77
N LYS A 49 -4.93 -15.17 -14.44
CA LYS A 49 -5.01 -15.16 -15.92
C LYS A 49 -5.27 -13.78 -16.51
N ASP A 50 -5.52 -12.78 -15.67
CA ASP A 50 -5.72 -11.42 -16.15
C ASP A 50 -4.39 -10.88 -16.67
N LYS A 51 -4.38 -10.60 -17.97
CA LYS A 51 -3.21 -9.96 -18.56
C LYS A 51 -3.19 -8.49 -18.17
N PHE A 52 -2.06 -8.04 -17.67
CA PHE A 52 -1.77 -6.62 -17.67
C PHE A 52 -1.87 -6.11 -19.11
N ARG A 53 -2.45 -4.91 -19.33
CA ARG A 53 -2.72 -4.36 -20.67
C ARG A 53 -1.50 -4.27 -21.60
N LEU A 54 -0.30 -4.45 -21.05
CA LEU A 54 0.95 -4.56 -21.78
C LEU A 54 1.33 -6.03 -21.89
N ASP A 55 1.95 -6.41 -23.00
CA ASP A 55 2.45 -7.77 -23.24
C ASP A 55 3.76 -7.99 -22.45
N LEU A 56 3.61 -8.09 -21.14
CA LEU A 56 4.71 -8.30 -20.17
C LEU A 56 4.46 -9.59 -19.41
N ASP A 57 5.44 -10.48 -19.43
CA ASP A 57 5.45 -11.70 -18.63
C ASP A 57 5.76 -11.44 -17.15
N ASN A 58 6.45 -10.34 -16.88
CA ASN A 58 6.86 -9.94 -15.54
C ASN A 58 5.65 -9.57 -14.64
N MET A 59 5.78 -9.85 -13.36
CA MET A 59 4.87 -9.27 -12.37
C MET A 59 5.08 -7.76 -12.31
N VAL A 60 4.00 -7.01 -12.26
CA VAL A 60 4.04 -5.54 -12.19
C VAL A 60 3.34 -5.08 -10.93
N TYR A 61 4.08 -4.35 -10.11
CA TYR A 61 3.60 -3.81 -8.84
C TYR A 61 3.63 -2.29 -8.86
N ALA A 62 2.59 -1.67 -8.31
CA ALA A 62 2.62 -0.24 -7.96
C ALA A 62 2.88 -0.09 -6.46
N PHE A 63 3.81 0.77 -6.09
CA PHE A 63 4.17 1.06 -4.71
C PHE A 63 3.97 2.53 -4.40
N ASP A 64 3.14 2.82 -3.41
CA ASP A 64 2.86 4.19 -2.98
C ASP A 64 2.53 4.27 -1.49
N SER A 65 2.54 5.47 -0.95
CA SER A 65 2.16 5.74 0.43
C SER A 65 1.04 6.77 0.53
N SER A 66 0.09 6.49 1.41
CA SER A 66 -0.97 7.43 1.78
C SER A 66 -0.80 7.89 3.22
N THR A 67 -0.85 9.20 3.46
CA THR A 67 -0.80 9.73 4.82
C THR A 67 -2.20 9.81 5.40
N ILE A 68 -2.41 9.15 6.54
CA ILE A 68 -3.64 9.18 7.32
C ILE A 68 -3.44 10.12 8.50
N SER A 69 -4.16 11.24 8.51
CA SER A 69 -4.11 12.21 9.60
C SER A 69 -4.79 11.67 10.84
N LEU A 70 -4.14 11.77 11.99
CA LEU A 70 -4.65 11.35 13.28
C LEU A 70 -4.78 12.53 14.26
N CYS A 71 -5.79 12.44 15.14
CA CYS A 71 -5.92 13.40 16.21
C CYS A 71 -4.82 13.17 17.27
N LEU A 72 -3.96 14.17 17.48
CA LEU A 72 -2.87 14.07 18.46
C LEU A 72 -3.33 13.85 19.90
N LYS A 73 -4.52 14.33 20.25
CA LYS A 73 -5.09 14.12 21.59
C LYS A 73 -5.41 12.64 21.85
N LEU A 74 -5.80 11.92 20.78
CA LEU A 74 -6.10 10.49 20.86
C LEU A 74 -4.90 9.61 20.55
N CYS A 75 -3.99 10.09 19.71
CA CYS A 75 -2.82 9.35 19.24
C CYS A 75 -1.53 10.18 19.42
N PRO A 76 -1.09 10.47 20.66
CA PRO A 76 0.09 11.32 20.91
C PRO A 76 1.39 10.71 20.36
N TRP A 77 1.44 9.38 20.24
CA TRP A 77 2.56 8.64 19.65
C TRP A 77 2.75 8.86 18.16
N ALA A 78 1.68 9.30 17.46
CA ALA A 78 1.70 9.50 16.02
C ALA A 78 2.12 10.92 15.61
N LYS A 79 2.73 11.69 16.50
CA LYS A 79 3.19 13.06 16.22
C LYS A 79 4.28 13.06 15.16
N TYR A 80 4.11 13.85 14.08
CA TYR A 80 5.12 14.03 13.04
C TYR A 80 5.43 15.51 12.71
N ARG A 81 4.54 16.43 13.09
CA ARG A 81 4.77 17.88 13.05
C ARG A 81 4.28 18.51 14.35
N LYS A 82 4.63 19.80 14.58
CA LYS A 82 4.33 20.49 15.85
C LYS A 82 2.89 20.27 16.34
N ASN A 83 1.90 20.34 15.44
CA ASN A 83 0.47 20.24 15.78
C ASN A 83 -0.28 19.17 14.95
N LYS A 84 0.45 18.22 14.32
CA LYS A 84 -0.18 17.20 13.45
C LYS A 84 0.28 15.81 13.85
N GLY A 85 -0.68 14.91 13.98
CA GLY A 85 -0.46 13.47 14.07
C GLY A 85 -0.80 12.78 12.77
N GLY A 86 -0.12 11.70 12.48
CA GLY A 86 -0.40 10.89 11.31
C GLY A 86 0.44 9.63 11.23
N ILE A 87 -0.07 8.71 10.46
CA ILE A 87 0.62 7.51 10.03
C ILE A 87 0.67 7.47 8.51
N LYS A 88 1.65 6.78 7.96
CA LYS A 88 1.70 6.44 6.54
C LYS A 88 1.32 4.99 6.35
N MET A 89 0.44 4.76 5.43
CA MET A 89 0.09 3.44 4.93
C MET A 89 0.81 3.23 3.61
N HIS A 90 1.79 2.34 3.60
CA HIS A 90 2.52 1.95 2.41
C HIS A 90 1.83 0.74 1.80
N THR A 91 1.49 0.84 0.53
CA THR A 91 0.74 -0.19 -0.17
C THR A 91 1.48 -0.63 -1.41
N LEU A 92 1.70 -1.93 -1.53
CA LEU A 92 2.14 -2.58 -2.75
C LEU A 92 0.91 -3.22 -3.40
N VAL A 93 0.61 -2.84 -4.63
CA VAL A 93 -0.54 -3.34 -5.39
C VAL A 93 -0.04 -4.16 -6.56
N ASP A 94 -0.52 -5.39 -6.68
CA ASP A 94 -0.38 -6.20 -7.89
C ASP A 94 -1.33 -5.66 -8.95
N LEU A 95 -0.79 -5.19 -10.07
CA LEU A 95 -1.57 -4.55 -11.13
C LEU A 95 -2.32 -5.54 -12.03
N ARG A 96 -2.09 -6.84 -11.93
CA ARG A 96 -2.85 -7.84 -12.69
C ARG A 96 -4.32 -7.91 -12.27
N GLY A 97 -4.60 -7.73 -10.99
CA GLY A 97 -5.97 -7.72 -10.50
C GLY A 97 -6.29 -6.50 -9.64
N ASN A 98 -5.37 -5.52 -9.58
CA ASN A 98 -5.44 -4.37 -8.67
C ASN A 98 -5.64 -4.80 -7.20
N LEU A 99 -4.96 -5.88 -6.81
CA LEU A 99 -5.06 -6.45 -5.47
C LEU A 99 -3.89 -6.01 -4.60
N PRO A 100 -4.12 -5.68 -3.33
CA PRO A 100 -3.02 -5.41 -2.42
C PRO A 100 -2.16 -6.66 -2.24
N ALA A 101 -0.87 -6.54 -2.54
CA ALA A 101 0.13 -7.58 -2.31
C ALA A 101 0.73 -7.45 -0.92
N SER A 102 0.95 -6.21 -0.45
CA SER A 102 1.45 -5.92 0.88
C SER A 102 0.95 -4.55 1.35
N VAL A 103 0.63 -4.46 2.63
CA VAL A 103 0.28 -3.19 3.29
C VAL A 103 1.00 -3.15 4.63
N TYR A 104 1.69 -2.05 4.92
CA TYR A 104 2.29 -1.82 6.23
C TYR A 104 2.23 -0.35 6.63
N LEU A 105 2.35 -0.11 7.93
CA LEU A 105 2.17 1.21 8.52
C LEU A 105 3.48 1.70 9.13
N THR A 106 3.77 2.98 8.91
CA THR A 106 4.85 3.68 9.61
C THR A 106 4.35 4.98 10.22
N SER A 107 5.14 5.57 11.10
CA SER A 107 4.88 6.96 11.51
C SER A 107 4.98 7.89 10.30
N ALA A 108 4.12 8.90 10.23
CA ALA A 108 4.17 9.89 9.15
C ALA A 108 5.49 10.70 9.12
N SER A 109 6.32 10.61 10.15
CA SER A 109 7.68 11.18 10.19
C SER A 109 8.71 10.38 9.38
N VAL A 110 8.41 9.12 9.07
CA VAL A 110 9.31 8.26 8.29
C VAL A 110 9.29 8.72 6.83
N ASN A 111 10.48 8.86 6.23
CA ASN A 111 10.57 9.19 4.81
C ASN A 111 10.15 7.98 3.97
N ASP A 112 9.35 8.23 2.92
CA ASP A 112 8.80 7.19 2.04
C ASP A 112 9.87 6.28 1.42
N VAL A 113 11.01 6.84 1.09
CA VAL A 113 12.17 6.10 0.54
C VAL A 113 12.63 4.97 1.47
N LYS A 114 12.55 5.15 2.80
CA LYS A 114 12.95 4.11 3.76
C LYS A 114 12.03 2.90 3.73
N ALA A 115 10.81 3.09 3.29
CA ALA A 115 9.84 2.01 3.15
C ALA A 115 10.27 0.94 2.12
N LEU A 116 11.15 1.29 1.17
CA LEU A 116 11.71 0.32 0.23
C LEU A 116 12.66 -0.69 0.91
N ASP A 117 13.24 -0.34 2.06
CA ASP A 117 14.17 -1.23 2.76
C ASP A 117 13.44 -2.43 3.38
N ASP A 118 12.18 -2.24 3.76
CA ASP A 118 11.34 -3.25 4.41
C ASP A 118 10.47 -4.03 3.42
N LEU A 119 10.47 -3.62 2.15
CA LEU A 119 9.65 -4.25 1.14
C LEU A 119 10.26 -5.57 0.69
N TYR A 120 9.46 -6.63 0.70
CA TYR A 120 9.83 -7.86 0.02
C TYR A 120 9.83 -7.63 -1.49
N ILE A 121 11.00 -7.76 -2.09
CA ILE A 121 11.19 -7.58 -3.54
C ILE A 121 11.22 -8.94 -4.21
N GLU A 122 10.27 -9.18 -5.09
CA GLU A 122 10.19 -10.36 -5.94
C GLU A 122 11.17 -10.22 -7.12
N PRO A 123 12.02 -11.23 -7.36
CA PRO A 123 12.93 -11.21 -8.50
C PRO A 123 12.18 -11.14 -9.84
N SER A 124 12.78 -10.46 -10.80
CA SER A 124 12.23 -10.23 -12.15
C SER A 124 10.92 -9.43 -12.21
N ALA A 125 10.43 -8.92 -11.09
CA ALA A 125 9.25 -8.04 -11.07
C ALA A 125 9.60 -6.59 -11.42
N ILE A 126 8.62 -5.86 -11.91
CA ILE A 126 8.71 -4.43 -12.24
C ILE A 126 7.96 -3.63 -11.19
N TYR A 127 8.61 -2.65 -10.58
CA TYR A 127 8.04 -1.79 -9.54
C TYR A 127 7.80 -0.38 -10.08
N LEU A 128 6.54 0.02 -10.14
CA LEU A 128 6.14 1.39 -10.47
C LEU A 128 6.13 2.23 -9.19
N MET A 129 6.88 3.31 -9.19
CA MET A 129 7.03 4.17 -8.00
C MET A 129 7.00 5.64 -8.39
N ASP A 130 6.51 6.51 -7.51
CA ASP A 130 6.61 7.95 -7.69
C ASP A 130 8.05 8.44 -7.53
N ARG A 131 8.36 9.62 -8.08
CA ARG A 131 9.66 10.29 -7.98
C ARG A 131 10.13 10.54 -6.53
N GLY A 132 9.22 10.50 -5.57
CA GLY A 132 9.53 10.56 -4.15
C GLY A 132 10.42 9.40 -3.67
N TYR A 133 10.38 8.26 -4.34
CA TYR A 133 11.15 7.06 -4.02
C TYR A 133 12.52 7.01 -4.71
N VAL A 134 12.89 8.01 -5.50
CA VAL A 134 14.19 8.05 -6.18
C VAL A 134 15.31 8.24 -5.17
N ASP A 135 16.04 7.15 -4.93
CA ASP A 135 17.29 7.04 -4.18
C ASP A 135 18.19 6.07 -4.92
N PHE A 136 19.29 6.59 -5.48
CA PHE A 136 20.16 5.82 -6.36
C PHE A 136 20.74 4.55 -5.70
N ASN A 137 21.09 4.63 -4.41
CA ASN A 137 21.62 3.48 -3.70
C ASN A 137 20.59 2.36 -3.56
N ARG A 138 19.33 2.72 -3.29
CA ARG A 138 18.22 1.76 -3.16
C ARG A 138 17.82 1.19 -4.51
N LEU A 139 17.68 2.04 -5.52
CA LEU A 139 17.38 1.61 -6.88
C LEU A 139 18.49 0.70 -7.45
N PHE A 140 19.75 1.03 -7.20
CA PHE A 140 20.87 0.18 -7.58
C PHE A 140 20.83 -1.20 -6.90
N LYS A 141 20.54 -1.25 -5.60
CA LYS A 141 20.36 -2.51 -4.87
C LYS A 141 19.16 -3.31 -5.39
N LEU A 142 18.09 -2.65 -5.79
CA LEU A 142 16.91 -3.28 -6.35
C LEU A 142 17.26 -4.03 -7.64
N ILE A 143 18.02 -3.41 -8.54
CA ILE A 143 18.48 -4.04 -9.77
C ILE A 143 19.50 -5.13 -9.48
N THR A 144 20.60 -4.80 -8.79
CA THR A 144 21.78 -5.65 -8.72
C THR A 144 21.67 -6.78 -7.71
N LYS A 145 21.04 -6.53 -6.56
CA LYS A 145 20.93 -7.52 -5.48
C LYS A 145 19.61 -8.27 -5.48
N LYS A 146 18.53 -7.64 -5.96
CA LYS A 146 17.21 -8.23 -5.96
C LYS A 146 16.76 -8.71 -7.33
N ASN A 147 17.55 -8.40 -8.38
CA ASN A 147 17.23 -8.75 -9.76
C ASN A 147 15.79 -8.32 -10.15
N ALA A 148 15.41 -7.10 -9.79
CA ALA A 148 14.12 -6.54 -10.09
C ALA A 148 14.27 -5.24 -10.88
N PHE A 149 13.22 -4.80 -11.55
CA PHE A 149 13.20 -3.60 -12.36
C PHE A 149 12.36 -2.52 -11.72
N PHE A 150 12.55 -1.28 -12.12
CA PHE A 150 11.70 -0.18 -11.67
C PHE A 150 11.36 0.77 -12.80
N VAL A 151 10.23 1.41 -12.67
CA VAL A 151 9.79 2.55 -13.49
C VAL A 151 9.43 3.68 -12.54
N THR A 152 10.03 4.84 -12.75
CA THR A 152 9.74 6.03 -11.95
C THR A 152 9.85 7.28 -12.82
N ARG A 153 9.21 8.35 -12.38
CA ARG A 153 9.37 9.66 -13.02
C ARG A 153 10.69 10.29 -12.59
N ALA A 154 11.44 10.83 -13.55
CA ALA A 154 12.64 11.58 -13.24
C ALA A 154 12.32 12.82 -12.39
N LYS A 155 13.24 13.20 -11.52
CA LYS A 155 13.22 14.52 -10.87
C LYS A 155 13.80 15.57 -11.81
N ASP A 156 13.33 16.80 -11.71
CA ASP A 156 13.75 17.90 -12.60
C ASP A 156 15.26 18.21 -12.52
N ASN A 157 15.90 17.89 -11.38
CA ASN A 157 17.33 18.06 -11.13
C ASN A 157 18.15 16.77 -11.33
N MET A 158 17.59 15.76 -11.97
CA MET A 158 18.25 14.48 -12.18
C MET A 158 19.07 14.54 -13.48
N LEU A 159 20.36 14.24 -13.37
CA LEU A 159 21.22 14.08 -14.52
C LEU A 159 21.12 12.62 -14.99
N PHE A 160 20.74 12.41 -16.23
CA PHE A 160 20.66 11.09 -16.86
C PHE A 160 20.99 11.19 -18.35
N GLU A 161 21.44 10.11 -18.90
CA GLU A 161 21.69 9.96 -20.34
C GLU A 161 20.66 8.97 -20.90
N VAL A 162 20.06 9.33 -22.03
CA VAL A 162 19.12 8.44 -22.73
C VAL A 162 19.93 7.41 -23.50
N VAL A 163 19.77 6.14 -23.13
CA VAL A 163 20.47 5.03 -23.78
C VAL A 163 19.70 4.51 -24.99
N SER A 164 18.38 4.47 -24.90
CA SER A 164 17.48 4.11 -26.01
C SER A 164 16.09 4.69 -25.79
N GLU A 165 15.39 4.98 -26.86
CA GLU A 165 13.97 5.32 -26.89
C GLU A 165 13.20 4.14 -27.47
N ALA A 166 12.00 3.85 -26.88
CA ALA A 166 11.13 2.77 -27.34
C ALA A 166 10.10 3.31 -28.36
#